data_f058a4d20f31eb0513f7d319007917a1
#
_entry.id   f058a4d20f31eb0513f7d319007917a1
#
_cell.length_a   1.000
_cell.length_b   1.000
_cell.length_c   1.000
_cell.angle_alpha   90.00
_cell.angle_beta   90.00
_cell.angle_gamma   90.00
#
_symmetry.space_group_name_H-M   'P 1'
#
loop_
_entity.id
_entity.type
_entity.pdbx_description
1 polymer ?
#
loop_
_entity_poly.entity_id
_entity_poly.type
_entity_poly.pdbx_seq_one_letter_code
_entity_poly.pdbx_strand_id
1 'polypeptide(L)'
;MTKHDDSQPITSVINTGELMRQLAQKEADHRRRVQAWTADGVEELTDTAELLDIALHHSDVDVAAAALGSDHLSAADRRHAADNATDPHVRAAARAEATRRGEDRDGHS
;
A
#
# COMPACT_ATOMS: atom_id res chain seq x y z
N MET A 1 1.86 20.06 43.80
CA MET A 1 2.30 20.80 42.92
C MET A 1 3.08 20.15 41.90
N THR A 2 4.21 19.88 42.11
CA THR A 2 5.09 19.25 41.16
C THR A 2 4.67 17.87 40.74
N LYS A 3 3.69 17.33 41.36
CA LYS A 3 3.23 16.02 41.00
C LYS A 3 2.73 15.91 39.58
N HIS A 4 2.18 16.95 39.09
CA HIS A 4 1.69 16.92 37.73
C HIS A 4 2.80 16.72 36.76
N ASP A 5 3.87 17.45 36.95
CA ASP A 5 4.99 17.41 36.04
C ASP A 5 5.66 16.05 36.04
N ASP A 6 5.72 15.43 37.19
CA ASP A 6 6.35 14.14 37.31
C ASP A 6 5.53 13.05 36.65
N SER A 7 4.24 13.13 36.75
CA SER A 7 3.36 12.15 36.14
C SER A 7 3.41 12.15 34.64
N GLN A 8 3.42 13.31 34.06
CA GLN A 8 3.34 13.42 32.63
C GLN A 8 4.50 12.79 31.88
N PRO A 9 5.75 13.05 32.26
CA PRO A 9 6.86 12.40 31.57
C PRO A 9 6.81 10.89 31.64
N ILE A 10 6.46 10.37 32.80
CA ILE A 10 6.37 8.93 32.97
C ILE A 10 5.29 8.34 32.08
N THR A 11 4.15 8.98 32.06
CA THR A 11 3.03 8.54 31.23
C THR A 11 3.41 8.56 29.78
N SER A 12 4.13 9.59 29.34
CA SER A 12 4.55 9.70 27.96
C SER A 12 5.46 8.53 27.54
N VAL A 13 6.37 8.17 28.40
CA VAL A 13 7.29 7.06 28.12
C VAL A 13 6.52 5.75 27.97
N ILE A 14 5.59 5.50 28.86
CA ILE A 14 4.78 4.29 28.80
C ILE A 14 3.94 4.29 27.54
N ASN A 15 3.34 5.42 27.23
CA ASN A 15 2.50 5.53 26.05
C ASN A 15 3.28 5.31 24.78
N THR A 16 4.54 5.71 24.75
CA THR A 16 5.38 5.51 23.58
C THR A 16 5.54 4.01 23.29
N GLY A 17 5.83 3.23 24.34
CA GLY A 17 5.98 1.78 24.17
C GLY A 17 4.72 1.12 23.69
N GLU A 18 3.57 1.53 24.24
CA GLU A 18 2.30 0.98 23.82
C GLU A 18 1.95 1.41 22.40
N LEU A 19 2.25 2.64 22.06
CA LEU A 19 1.99 3.16 20.73
C LEU A 19 2.77 2.35 19.70
N MET A 20 4.01 2.06 19.95
CA MET A 20 4.81 1.26 19.03
C MET A 20 4.25 -0.13 18.85
N ARG A 21 3.75 -0.75 19.90
CA ARG A 21 3.11 -2.06 19.79
C ARG A 21 1.83 -1.99 18.98
N GLN A 22 1.05 -0.94 19.20
CA GLN A 22 -0.19 -0.76 18.44
C GLN A 22 0.09 -0.54 16.97
N LEU A 23 1.12 0.23 16.65
CA LEU A 23 1.51 0.45 15.26
C LEU A 23 1.95 -0.84 14.59
N ALA A 24 2.72 -1.65 15.30
CA ALA A 24 3.16 -2.95 14.77
C ALA A 24 1.97 -3.86 14.51
N GLN A 25 0.98 -3.86 15.40
CA GLN A 25 -0.24 -4.64 15.20
C GLN A 25 -1.05 -4.16 14.02
N LYS A 26 -1.18 -2.86 13.87
CA LYS A 26 -1.91 -2.29 12.74
C LYS A 26 -1.25 -2.63 11.43
N GLU A 27 0.06 -2.62 11.39
CA GLU A 27 0.79 -3.00 10.18
C GLU A 27 0.59 -4.47 9.85
N ALA A 28 0.60 -5.34 10.86
CA ALA A 28 0.37 -6.76 10.64
C ALA A 28 -1.04 -7.03 10.16
N ASP A 29 -2.03 -6.33 10.73
CA ASP A 29 -3.43 -6.47 10.32
C ASP A 29 -3.63 -5.96 8.90
N HIS A 30 -3.01 -4.83 8.57
CA HIS A 30 -3.08 -4.25 7.24
C HIS A 30 -2.47 -5.21 6.22
N ARG A 31 -1.33 -5.80 6.53
CA ARG A 31 -0.67 -6.75 5.66
C ARG A 31 -1.54 -7.97 5.40
N ARG A 32 -2.16 -8.50 6.47
CA ARG A 32 -3.07 -9.64 6.33
C ARG A 32 -4.26 -9.30 5.45
N ARG A 33 -4.81 -8.12 5.60
CA ARG A 33 -5.94 -7.69 4.80
C ARG A 33 -5.56 -7.61 3.33
N VAL A 34 -4.40 -7.03 3.04
CA VAL A 34 -3.91 -6.94 1.67
C VAL A 34 -3.71 -8.33 1.09
N GLN A 35 -3.07 -9.24 1.83
CA GLN A 35 -2.78 -10.58 1.35
C GLN A 35 -4.03 -11.45 1.19
N ALA A 36 -5.13 -11.09 1.84
CA ALA A 36 -6.36 -11.85 1.77
C ALA A 36 -7.14 -11.63 0.46
N TRP A 37 -6.81 -10.58 -0.28
CA TRP A 37 -7.50 -10.30 -1.54
C TRP A 37 -7.19 -11.34 -2.59
N THR A 38 -8.21 -11.69 -3.39
CA THR A 38 -8.05 -12.56 -4.55
C THR A 38 -8.20 -11.71 -5.81
N ALA A 39 -7.77 -12.27 -6.95
CA ALA A 39 -7.90 -11.55 -8.22
C ALA A 39 -9.36 -11.20 -8.51
N ASP A 40 -10.28 -12.11 -8.23
CA ASP A 40 -11.71 -11.87 -8.46
C ASP A 40 -12.23 -10.73 -7.60
N GLY A 41 -11.85 -10.71 -6.32
CA GLY A 41 -12.25 -9.66 -5.41
C GLY A 41 -11.69 -8.31 -5.81
N VAL A 42 -10.47 -8.30 -6.31
CA VAL A 42 -9.81 -7.07 -6.75
C VAL A 42 -10.54 -6.47 -7.95
N GLU A 43 -11.08 -7.29 -8.84
CA GLU A 43 -11.80 -6.79 -10.01
C GLU A 43 -13.05 -6.02 -9.63
N GLU A 44 -13.64 -6.33 -8.50
CA GLU A 44 -14.82 -5.63 -8.01
C GLU A 44 -14.51 -4.45 -7.11
N LEU A 45 -13.24 -4.31 -6.71
CA LEU A 45 -12.82 -3.29 -5.78
C LEU A 45 -12.75 -1.93 -6.46
N THR A 46 -13.34 -0.93 -5.83
CA THR A 46 -13.35 0.43 -6.37
C THR A 46 -12.52 1.41 -5.55
N ASP A 47 -12.05 1.00 -4.37
CA ASP A 47 -11.25 1.85 -3.50
C ASP A 47 -9.83 1.97 -4.04
N THR A 48 -9.47 3.15 -4.51
CA THR A 48 -8.16 3.41 -5.10
C THR A 48 -7.03 3.14 -4.13
N ALA A 49 -7.18 3.56 -2.87
CA ALA A 49 -6.13 3.35 -1.87
C ALA A 49 -5.88 1.88 -1.62
N GLU A 50 -6.93 1.09 -1.52
CA GLU A 50 -6.81 -0.35 -1.31
C GLU A 50 -6.19 -1.03 -2.53
N LEU A 51 -6.61 -0.64 -3.72
CA LEU A 51 -6.04 -1.16 -4.96
C LEU A 51 -4.54 -0.89 -5.05
N LEU A 52 -4.13 0.32 -4.68
CA LEU A 52 -2.72 0.66 -4.71
C LEU A 52 -1.93 -0.15 -3.68
N ASP A 53 -2.48 -0.33 -2.48
CA ASP A 53 -1.84 -1.16 -1.46
C ASP A 53 -1.64 -2.59 -1.94
N ILE A 54 -2.65 -3.16 -2.60
CA ILE A 54 -2.56 -4.51 -3.15
C ILE A 54 -1.46 -4.57 -4.21
N ALA A 55 -1.44 -3.59 -5.11
CA ALA A 55 -0.42 -3.55 -6.15
C ALA A 55 0.98 -3.44 -5.57
N LEU A 56 1.14 -2.67 -4.48
CA LEU A 56 2.45 -2.45 -3.88
C LEU A 56 2.95 -3.62 -3.05
N HIS A 57 2.04 -4.32 -2.37
CA HIS A 57 2.45 -5.22 -1.29
C HIS A 57 1.93 -6.66 -1.36
N HIS A 58 1.01 -6.97 -2.25
CA HIS A 58 0.48 -8.34 -2.31
C HIS A 58 1.57 -9.31 -2.79
N SER A 59 1.66 -10.46 -2.13
CA SER A 59 2.69 -11.44 -2.45
C SER A 59 2.41 -12.20 -3.75
N ASP A 60 1.15 -12.25 -4.17
CA ASP A 60 0.77 -12.93 -5.40
C ASP A 60 0.80 -11.91 -6.55
N VAL A 61 1.69 -12.14 -7.50
CA VAL A 61 1.86 -11.23 -8.63
C VAL A 61 0.58 -11.11 -9.46
N ASP A 62 -0.18 -12.20 -9.60
CA ASP A 62 -1.42 -12.18 -10.37
C ASP A 62 -2.45 -11.25 -9.74
N VAL A 63 -2.55 -11.28 -8.41
CA VAL A 63 -3.48 -10.40 -7.70
C VAL A 63 -3.02 -8.94 -7.80
N ALA A 64 -1.72 -8.69 -7.62
CA ALA A 64 -1.18 -7.34 -7.77
C ALA A 64 -1.38 -6.82 -9.19
N ALA A 65 -1.18 -7.67 -10.19
CA ALA A 65 -1.40 -7.29 -11.58
C ALA A 65 -2.87 -6.97 -11.86
N ALA A 66 -3.78 -7.72 -11.24
CA ALA A 66 -5.21 -7.42 -11.36
C ALA A 66 -5.54 -6.03 -10.81
N ALA A 67 -4.91 -5.66 -9.68
CA ALA A 67 -5.07 -4.32 -9.11
C ALA A 67 -4.54 -3.26 -10.06
N LEU A 68 -3.39 -3.51 -10.67
CA LEU A 68 -2.80 -2.58 -11.63
C LEU A 68 -3.66 -2.37 -12.86
N GLY A 69 -4.40 -3.39 -13.27
CA GLY A 69 -5.28 -3.32 -14.42
C GLY A 69 -6.60 -2.61 -14.15
N SER A 70 -6.86 -2.21 -12.92
CA SER A 70 -8.10 -1.55 -12.56
C SER A 70 -8.17 -0.14 -13.15
N ASP A 71 -9.34 0.21 -13.68
CA ASP A 71 -9.57 1.55 -14.20
C ASP A 71 -9.70 2.59 -13.09
N HIS A 72 -9.83 2.13 -11.85
CA HIS A 72 -9.91 3.03 -10.70
C HIS A 72 -8.55 3.57 -10.26
N LEU A 73 -7.46 2.99 -10.76
CA LEU A 73 -6.13 3.53 -10.52
C LEU A 73 -5.78 4.58 -11.57
N SER A 74 -5.16 5.65 -11.13
CA SER A 74 -4.69 6.70 -12.05
C SER A 74 -3.34 6.31 -12.66
N ALA A 75 -2.94 7.06 -13.69
CA ALA A 75 -1.60 6.89 -14.26
C ALA A 75 -0.51 7.14 -13.23
N ALA A 76 -0.73 8.11 -12.33
CA ALA A 76 0.23 8.39 -11.26
C ALA A 76 0.36 7.22 -10.30
N ASP A 77 -0.77 6.57 -9.98
CA ASP A 77 -0.75 5.40 -9.10
C ASP A 77 0.00 4.23 -9.72
N ARG A 78 -0.21 3.98 -11.00
CA ARG A 78 0.51 2.92 -11.71
C ARG A 78 2.00 3.20 -11.78
N ARG A 79 2.36 4.47 -12.01
CA ARG A 79 3.77 4.87 -12.02
C ARG A 79 4.39 4.69 -10.64
N HIS A 80 3.65 5.05 -9.59
CA HIS A 80 4.12 4.85 -8.22
C HIS A 80 4.40 3.36 -7.96
N ALA A 81 3.49 2.48 -8.40
CA ALA A 81 3.69 1.05 -8.25
C ALA A 81 4.89 0.56 -9.06
N ALA A 82 5.10 1.09 -10.26
CA ALA A 82 6.24 0.72 -11.08
C ALA A 82 7.57 1.06 -10.41
N ASP A 83 7.58 2.10 -9.58
CA ASP A 83 8.81 2.53 -8.90
C ASP A 83 8.96 1.91 -7.52
N ASN A 84 7.87 1.59 -6.85
CA ASN A 84 7.88 1.28 -5.42
C ASN A 84 7.33 -0.07 -5.02
N ALA A 85 6.72 -0.85 -5.91
CA ALA A 85 6.19 -2.16 -5.56
C ALA A 85 7.30 -3.04 -5.00
N THR A 86 6.97 -3.82 -4.00
CA THR A 86 7.95 -4.66 -3.32
C THR A 86 8.54 -5.71 -4.25
N ASP A 87 7.70 -6.30 -5.09
CA ASP A 87 8.10 -7.39 -5.99
C ASP A 87 8.54 -6.81 -7.34
N PRO A 88 9.75 -7.15 -7.82
CA PRO A 88 10.22 -6.67 -9.12
C PRO A 88 9.34 -7.11 -10.29
N HIS A 89 8.67 -8.26 -10.18
CA HIS A 89 7.73 -8.69 -11.22
C HIS A 89 6.51 -7.78 -11.27
N VAL A 90 6.08 -7.29 -10.12
CA VAL A 90 4.96 -6.34 -10.06
C VAL A 90 5.38 -5.00 -10.63
N ARG A 91 6.61 -4.56 -10.33
CA ARG A 91 7.13 -3.33 -10.93
C ARG A 91 7.13 -3.41 -12.45
N ALA A 92 7.57 -4.54 -12.98
CA ALA A 92 7.57 -4.77 -14.43
C ALA A 92 6.15 -4.80 -14.99
N ALA A 93 5.22 -5.43 -14.27
CA ALA A 93 3.82 -5.48 -14.68
C ALA A 93 3.21 -4.08 -14.71
N ALA A 94 3.56 -3.24 -13.73
CA ALA A 94 3.06 -1.86 -13.68
C ALA A 94 3.56 -1.06 -14.89
N ARG A 95 4.82 -1.23 -15.26
CA ARG A 95 5.38 -0.57 -16.43
C ARG A 95 4.72 -1.04 -17.70
N ALA A 96 4.50 -2.35 -17.82
CA ALA A 96 3.82 -2.92 -18.98
C ALA A 96 2.39 -2.41 -19.10
N GLU A 97 1.69 -2.31 -17.99
CA GLU A 97 0.34 -1.79 -17.98
C GLU A 97 0.31 -0.31 -18.40
N ALA A 98 1.24 0.49 -17.89
CA ALA A 98 1.34 1.89 -18.25
C ALA A 98 1.64 2.06 -19.74
N THR A 99 2.52 1.23 -20.28
CA THR A 99 2.86 1.27 -21.70
C THR A 99 1.65 0.88 -22.55
N ARG A 100 0.93 -0.15 -22.14
CA ARG A 100 -0.25 -0.61 -22.87
C ARG A 100 -1.33 0.46 -22.91
N ARG A 101 -1.45 1.25 -21.85
CA ARG A 101 -2.43 2.33 -21.78
C ARG A 101 -1.94 3.62 -22.43
N GLY A 102 -0.70 3.66 -22.89
CA GLY A 102 -0.13 4.85 -23.49
C GLY A 102 0.35 5.88 -22.50
N GLU A 103 0.35 5.57 -21.22
CA GLU A 103 0.75 6.50 -20.15
C GLU A 103 2.24 6.79 -20.18
N ASP A 104 3.01 5.78 -20.54
CA ASP A 104 4.46 5.88 -20.55
C ASP A 104 4.97 6.86 -21.60
N ARG A 105 4.24 6.97 -22.67
CA ARG A 105 4.61 7.88 -23.75
C ARG A 105 4.53 9.33 -23.34
N ASP A 106 3.60 9.65 -22.49
CA ASP A 106 3.43 11.02 -22.01
C ASP A 106 4.64 11.48 -21.22
N GLY A 107 5.30 10.56 -20.56
CA GLY A 107 6.49 10.86 -19.81
C GLY A 107 7.67 11.30 -20.67
N HIS A 108 7.63 10.98 -21.94
CA HIS A 108 8.70 11.34 -22.86
C HIS A 108 8.45 12.67 -23.54
N SER A 109 7.26 13.10 -23.48
CA SER A 109 6.89 14.38 -24.10
C SER A 109 7.23 15.56 -23.22
#